data_9c4515aaf4c929c6d8cbd1537508de47
#
_entry.id   9c4515aaf4c929c6d8cbd1537508de47
#
_cell.length_a   1.000
_cell.length_b   1.000
_cell.length_c   1.000
_cell.angle_alpha   90.00
_cell.angle_beta   90.00
_cell.angle_gamma   90.00
#
_symmetry.space_group_name_H-M   'P 1'
#
loop_
_entity.id
_entity.type
_entity.pdbx_description
1 polymer ?
#
loop_
_entity_poly.entity_id
_entity_poly.type
_entity_poly.pdbx_seq_one_letter_code
_entity_poly.pdbx_strand_id
1 'polypeptide(L)'
;MLLTTTLSLTAAAAVINFWLAIRCGQVRASQKISIGTGGNDLLERRMRAQLNFVENTPWVLLLIAGIELAGKGGAWLAPVGATYMIGRVAHGLGMDGTALEKGRSIGTVTTMLTQLGLAVVAVLVATGRM
;
A
#
# COMPACT_ATOMS: atom_id res chain seq x y z
N MET A 1 -18.57 16.93 -6.33
CA MET A 1 -18.36 15.47 -6.52
C MET A 1 -17.72 14.91 -5.26
N LEU A 2 -18.24 13.83 -4.74
CA LEU A 2 -17.69 13.17 -3.57
C LEU A 2 -16.82 11.98 -4.02
N LEU A 3 -15.54 11.99 -3.66
CA LEU A 3 -14.57 10.92 -3.96
C LEU A 3 -14.64 9.82 -2.90
N THR A 4 -15.74 9.08 -2.85
CA THR A 4 -16.02 8.12 -1.79
C THR A 4 -14.98 6.98 -1.74
N THR A 5 -14.65 6.41 -2.90
CA THR A 5 -13.66 5.33 -3.00
C THR A 5 -12.29 5.83 -2.60
N THR A 6 -11.87 6.96 -3.15
CA THR A 6 -10.55 7.56 -2.85
C THR A 6 -10.42 7.89 -1.37
N LEU A 7 -11.41 8.56 -0.77
CA LEU A 7 -11.36 8.95 0.64
C LEU A 7 -11.31 7.74 1.57
N SER A 8 -12.13 6.72 1.30
CA SER A 8 -12.13 5.49 2.10
C SER A 8 -10.80 4.76 2.03
N LEU A 9 -10.21 4.64 0.85
CA LEU A 9 -8.92 3.99 0.66
C LEU A 9 -7.76 4.81 1.22
N THR A 10 -7.84 6.14 1.14
CA THR A 10 -6.84 7.03 1.75
C THR A 10 -6.87 6.91 3.29
N ALA A 11 -8.06 6.81 3.87
CA ALA A 11 -8.20 6.56 5.31
C ALA A 11 -7.60 5.19 5.70
N ALA A 12 -7.88 4.14 4.92
CA ALA A 12 -7.28 2.82 5.12
C ALA A 12 -5.75 2.87 5.01
N ALA A 13 -5.23 3.58 4.01
CA ALA A 13 -3.79 3.77 3.82
C ALA A 13 -3.13 4.48 5.01
N ALA A 14 -3.77 5.52 5.55
CA ALA A 14 -3.28 6.22 6.73
C ALA A 14 -3.19 5.30 7.95
N VAL A 15 -4.20 4.45 8.17
CA VAL A 15 -4.20 3.47 9.26
C VAL A 15 -3.11 2.41 9.06
N ILE A 16 -2.94 1.90 7.85
CA ILE A 16 -1.90 0.92 7.55
C ILE A 16 -0.50 1.53 7.75
N ASN A 17 -0.28 2.74 7.27
CA ASN A 17 1.00 3.43 7.47
C ASN A 17 1.30 3.63 8.96
N PHE A 18 0.33 4.05 9.73
CA PHE A 18 0.45 4.20 11.18
C PHE A 18 0.79 2.86 11.86
N TRP A 19 0.11 1.78 11.48
CA TRP A 19 0.40 0.43 11.97
C TRP A 19 1.84 0.01 11.64
N LEU A 20 2.32 0.25 10.41
CA LEU A 20 3.71 -0.06 10.01
C LEU A 20 4.71 0.75 10.84
N ALA A 21 4.42 2.02 11.12
CA ALA A 21 5.25 2.87 11.99
C ALA A 21 5.32 2.33 13.43
N ILE A 22 4.18 1.91 13.98
CA ILE A 22 4.13 1.29 15.32
C ILE A 22 4.99 0.03 15.37
N ARG A 23 4.95 -0.81 14.34
CA ARG A 23 5.77 -2.03 14.28
C ARG A 23 7.27 -1.74 14.32
N CYS A 24 7.72 -0.67 13.66
CA CYS A 24 9.10 -0.19 13.79
C CYS A 24 9.38 0.31 15.21
N GLY A 25 8.48 1.11 15.77
CA GLY A 25 8.60 1.66 17.12
C GLY A 25 8.71 0.59 18.21
N GLN A 26 7.99 -0.53 18.07
CA GLN A 26 8.06 -1.66 18.99
C GLN A 26 9.47 -2.25 19.07
N VAL A 27 10.12 -2.46 17.92
CA VAL A 27 11.51 -2.98 17.90
C VAL A 27 12.47 -1.94 18.46
N ARG A 28 12.32 -0.66 18.08
CA ARG A 28 13.15 0.42 18.60
C ARG A 28 13.11 0.51 20.12
N ALA A 29 11.90 0.46 20.69
CA ALA A 29 11.72 0.53 22.14
C ALA A 29 12.35 -0.68 22.86
N SER A 30 12.14 -1.89 22.36
CA SER A 30 12.66 -3.12 22.97
C SER A 30 14.18 -3.24 22.87
N GLN A 31 14.77 -2.74 21.78
CA GLN A 31 16.20 -2.84 21.50
C GLN A 31 16.97 -1.54 21.83
N LYS A 32 16.28 -0.51 22.30
CA LYS A 32 16.85 0.81 22.63
C LYS A 32 17.60 1.45 21.45
N ILE A 33 17.03 1.35 20.24
CA ILE A 33 17.59 1.92 19.01
C ILE A 33 16.80 3.19 18.67
N SER A 34 17.41 4.38 18.82
CA SER A 34 16.75 5.66 18.54
C SER A 34 16.79 6.03 17.06
N ILE A 35 17.90 5.79 16.36
CA ILE A 35 18.13 6.13 14.96
C ILE A 35 18.80 4.97 14.24
N GLY A 36 18.52 4.81 12.94
CA GLY A 36 19.07 3.74 12.11
C GLY A 36 18.52 2.36 12.49
N THR A 37 19.25 1.33 12.18
CA THR A 37 18.85 -0.06 12.46
C THR A 37 19.62 -0.69 13.62
N GLY A 38 20.75 -0.10 14.01
CA GLY A 38 21.64 -0.67 15.02
C GLY A 38 22.11 -2.11 14.69
N GLY A 39 22.06 -2.48 13.41
CA GLY A 39 22.36 -3.87 12.98
C GLY A 39 21.21 -4.86 13.24
N ASN A 40 20.03 -4.39 13.65
CA ASN A 40 18.89 -5.27 13.93
C ASN A 40 18.14 -5.61 12.63
N ASP A 41 18.16 -6.87 12.25
CA ASP A 41 17.55 -7.37 11.01
C ASP A 41 16.02 -7.18 10.99
N LEU A 42 15.34 -7.45 12.10
CA LEU A 42 13.88 -7.29 12.17
C LEU A 42 13.47 -5.82 11.99
N LEU A 43 14.21 -4.89 12.62
CA LEU A 43 13.95 -3.46 12.46
C LEU A 43 14.15 -3.02 11.02
N GLU A 44 15.23 -3.47 10.38
CA GLU A 44 15.48 -3.16 8.97
C GLU A 44 14.33 -3.65 8.07
N ARG A 45 13.88 -4.89 8.25
CA ARG A 45 12.76 -5.48 7.51
C ARG A 45 11.47 -4.68 7.68
N ARG A 46 11.15 -4.27 8.90
CA ARG A 46 9.96 -3.46 9.18
C ARG A 46 10.06 -2.05 8.63
N MET A 47 11.23 -1.43 8.69
CA MET A 47 11.46 -0.13 8.04
C MET A 47 11.31 -0.22 6.52
N ARG A 48 11.83 -1.27 5.91
CA ARG A 48 11.67 -1.49 4.46
C ARG A 48 10.22 -1.79 4.07
N ALA A 49 9.45 -2.45 4.93
CA ALA A 49 8.02 -2.65 4.71
C ALA A 49 7.27 -1.32 4.67
N GLN A 50 7.55 -0.42 5.61
CA GLN A 50 6.95 0.92 5.64
C GLN A 50 7.41 1.76 4.44
N LEU A 51 8.69 1.76 4.10
CA LEU A 51 9.22 2.49 2.97
C LEU A 51 8.57 2.02 1.65
N ASN A 52 8.49 0.71 1.44
CA ASN A 52 7.84 0.15 0.26
C ASN A 52 6.35 0.55 0.16
N PHE A 53 5.64 0.62 1.29
CA PHE A 53 4.28 1.14 1.33
C PHE A 53 4.21 2.60 0.88
N VAL A 54 5.05 3.45 1.43
CA VAL A 54 5.08 4.89 1.14
C VAL A 54 5.52 5.16 -0.31
N GLU A 55 6.37 4.34 -0.88
CA GLU A 55 6.83 4.48 -2.27
C GLU A 55 5.75 4.10 -3.29
N ASN A 56 4.87 3.17 -2.98
CA ASN A 56 3.89 2.64 -3.94
C ASN A 56 2.46 3.14 -3.74
N THR A 57 2.01 3.28 -2.51
CA THR A 57 0.61 3.59 -2.20
C THR A 57 0.15 4.95 -2.72
N PRO A 58 0.93 6.04 -2.67
CA PRO A 58 0.51 7.33 -3.21
C PRO A 58 0.18 7.26 -4.71
N TRP A 59 0.94 6.53 -5.51
CA TRP A 59 0.67 6.36 -6.94
C TRP A 59 -0.65 5.64 -7.20
N VAL A 60 -0.93 4.58 -6.45
CA VAL A 60 -2.20 3.85 -6.54
C VAL A 60 -3.36 4.75 -6.16
N LEU A 61 -3.25 5.52 -5.07
CA LEU A 61 -4.30 6.45 -4.64
C LEU A 61 -4.53 7.59 -5.64
N LEU A 62 -3.48 8.12 -6.25
CA LEU A 62 -3.60 9.15 -7.29
C LEU A 62 -4.30 8.61 -8.53
N LEU A 63 -3.99 7.39 -8.96
CA LEU A 63 -4.67 6.75 -10.09
C LEU A 63 -6.15 6.51 -9.78
N ILE A 64 -6.47 6.01 -8.60
CA ILE A 64 -7.85 5.83 -8.15
C ILE A 64 -8.60 7.17 -8.12
N ALA A 65 -7.99 8.20 -7.56
CA ALA A 65 -8.59 9.53 -7.51
C ALA A 65 -8.87 10.09 -8.92
N GLY A 66 -7.90 9.98 -9.83
CA GLY A 66 -8.06 10.44 -11.20
C GLY A 66 -9.17 9.71 -11.95
N ILE A 67 -9.26 8.39 -11.81
CA ILE A 67 -10.30 7.57 -12.44
C ILE A 67 -11.68 7.89 -11.84
N GLU A 68 -11.77 8.05 -10.52
CA GLU A 68 -13.01 8.41 -9.84
C GLU A 68 -13.47 9.82 -10.22
N LEU A 69 -12.56 10.81 -10.28
CA LEU A 69 -12.84 12.17 -10.75
C LEU A 69 -13.35 12.21 -12.19
N ALA A 70 -12.83 11.36 -13.05
CA ALA A 70 -13.30 11.23 -14.42
C ALA A 70 -14.69 10.57 -14.55
N GLY A 71 -15.30 10.16 -13.44
CA GLY A 71 -16.58 9.44 -13.43
C GLY A 71 -16.51 8.01 -13.94
N LYS A 72 -15.31 7.43 -14.01
CA LYS A 72 -15.05 6.09 -14.55
C LYS A 72 -14.80 5.03 -13.46
N GLY A 73 -14.97 5.40 -12.19
CA GLY A 73 -14.72 4.50 -11.06
C GLY A 73 -15.70 3.33 -10.99
N GLY A 74 -16.97 3.58 -11.09
CA GLY A 74 -18.00 2.53 -11.02
C GLY A 74 -17.86 1.60 -9.80
N ALA A 75 -18.53 0.46 -9.85
CA ALA A 75 -18.53 -0.51 -8.75
C ALA A 75 -17.24 -1.35 -8.67
N TRP A 76 -16.37 -1.29 -9.67
CA TRP A 76 -15.16 -2.12 -9.74
C TRP A 76 -13.96 -1.52 -8.99
N LEU A 77 -13.93 -0.19 -8.87
CA LEU A 77 -12.75 0.52 -8.35
C LEU A 77 -12.53 0.26 -6.85
N ALA A 78 -13.60 0.24 -6.07
CA ALA A 78 -13.51 -0.02 -4.63
C ALA A 78 -12.97 -1.43 -4.30
N PRO A 79 -13.45 -2.53 -4.91
CA PRO A 79 -12.87 -3.86 -4.73
C PRO A 79 -11.39 -3.94 -5.14
N VAL A 80 -10.99 -3.30 -6.23
CA VAL A 80 -9.59 -3.25 -6.66
C VAL A 80 -8.72 -2.59 -5.59
N GLY A 81 -9.14 -1.43 -5.09
CA GLY A 81 -8.43 -0.72 -4.03
C GLY A 81 -8.39 -1.50 -2.71
N ALA A 82 -9.50 -2.14 -2.33
CA ALA A 82 -9.56 -2.97 -1.13
C ALA A 82 -8.61 -4.18 -1.21
N THR A 83 -8.57 -4.86 -2.35
CA THR A 83 -7.63 -5.95 -2.61
C THR A 83 -6.18 -5.48 -2.50
N TYR A 84 -5.87 -4.30 -3.04
CA TYR A 84 -4.57 -3.67 -2.88
C TYR A 84 -4.21 -3.46 -1.41
N MET A 85 -5.11 -2.88 -0.61
CA MET A 85 -4.84 -2.61 0.81
C MET A 85 -4.64 -3.90 1.61
N ILE A 86 -5.40 -4.95 1.34
CA ILE A 86 -5.21 -6.29 1.93
C ILE A 86 -3.82 -6.83 1.55
N GLY A 87 -3.41 -6.70 0.30
CA GLY A 87 -2.08 -7.08 -0.16
C GLY A 87 -0.98 -6.32 0.57
N ARG A 88 -1.18 -5.05 0.90
CA ARG A 88 -0.20 -4.25 1.67
C ARG A 88 -0.07 -4.70 3.11
N VAL A 89 -1.16 -5.08 3.75
CA VAL A 89 -1.12 -5.69 5.09
C VAL A 89 -0.37 -7.02 5.05
N ALA A 90 -0.68 -7.88 4.07
CA ALA A 90 0.00 -9.16 3.87
C ALA A 90 1.51 -8.97 3.64
N HIS A 91 1.90 -7.98 2.82
CA HIS A 91 3.30 -7.62 2.59
C HIS A 91 4.00 -7.22 3.90
N GLY A 92 3.38 -6.33 4.68
CA GLY A 92 3.93 -5.88 5.94
C GLY A 92 4.18 -7.02 6.93
N LEU A 93 3.23 -7.95 7.06
CA LEU A 93 3.36 -9.13 7.90
C LEU A 93 4.44 -10.09 7.36
N GLY A 94 4.48 -10.28 6.04
CA GLY A 94 5.43 -11.18 5.38
C GLY A 94 6.88 -10.72 5.47
N MET A 95 7.13 -9.43 5.69
CA MET A 95 8.48 -8.88 5.83
C MET A 95 9.20 -9.32 7.12
N ASP A 96 8.47 -9.80 8.12
CA ASP A 96 9.10 -10.29 9.36
C ASP A 96 9.88 -11.61 9.18
N GLY A 97 9.74 -12.30 8.05
CA GLY A 97 10.46 -13.56 7.80
C GLY A 97 9.94 -14.74 8.63
N THR A 98 8.65 -14.73 8.94
CA THR A 98 7.96 -15.79 9.71
C THR A 98 7.17 -16.73 8.79
N ALA A 99 6.28 -17.55 9.37
CA ALA A 99 5.35 -18.41 8.63
C ALA A 99 4.49 -17.65 7.60
N LEU A 100 4.36 -16.32 7.74
CA LEU A 100 3.64 -15.43 6.82
C LEU A 100 4.52 -14.87 5.69
N GLU A 101 5.73 -15.39 5.49
CA GLU A 101 6.69 -14.89 4.48
C GLU A 101 6.09 -14.83 3.06
N LYS A 102 5.20 -15.73 2.72
CA LYS A 102 4.45 -15.69 1.44
C LYS A 102 3.66 -14.39 1.24
N GLY A 103 3.25 -13.73 2.32
CA GLY A 103 2.57 -12.44 2.28
C GLY A 103 3.39 -11.36 1.61
N ARG A 104 4.72 -11.39 1.73
CA ARG A 104 5.62 -10.46 1.04
C ARG A 104 5.48 -10.58 -0.48
N SER A 105 5.53 -11.80 -1.02
CA SER A 105 5.39 -12.03 -2.46
C SER A 105 3.98 -11.70 -2.95
N ILE A 106 2.95 -12.10 -2.21
CA ILE A 106 1.54 -11.79 -2.53
C ILE A 106 1.35 -10.27 -2.60
N GLY A 107 1.82 -9.54 -1.60
CA GLY A 107 1.71 -8.08 -1.55
C GLY A 107 2.47 -7.40 -2.68
N THR A 108 3.66 -7.89 -3.03
CA THR A 108 4.46 -7.37 -4.14
C THR A 108 3.73 -7.56 -5.47
N VAL A 109 3.27 -8.76 -5.76
CA VAL A 109 2.54 -9.06 -7.01
C VAL A 109 1.25 -8.25 -7.10
N THR A 110 0.48 -8.18 -6.01
CA THR A 110 -0.75 -7.37 -5.94
C THR A 110 -0.45 -5.90 -6.22
N THR A 111 0.62 -5.35 -5.66
CA THR A 111 1.05 -3.97 -5.90
C THR A 111 1.37 -3.73 -7.38
N MET A 112 2.17 -4.59 -7.98
CA MET A 112 2.57 -4.45 -9.39
C MET A 112 1.37 -4.53 -10.32
N LEU A 113 0.50 -5.52 -10.14
CA LEU A 113 -0.69 -5.70 -10.97
C LEU A 113 -1.67 -4.53 -10.81
N THR A 114 -1.91 -4.06 -9.59
CA THR A 114 -2.81 -2.95 -9.34
C THR A 114 -2.27 -1.65 -9.94
N GLN A 115 -1.01 -1.34 -9.70
CA GLN A 115 -0.40 -0.10 -10.17
C GLN A 115 -0.36 -0.03 -11.69
N LEU A 116 0.09 -1.09 -12.37
CA LEU A 116 0.15 -1.15 -13.83
C LEU A 116 -1.25 -1.21 -14.44
N GLY A 117 -2.16 -1.99 -13.87
CA GLY A 117 -3.55 -2.10 -14.34
C GLY A 117 -4.28 -0.76 -14.27
N LEU A 118 -4.19 -0.06 -13.14
CA LEU A 118 -4.78 1.27 -12.99
C LEU A 118 -4.12 2.31 -13.90
N ALA A 119 -2.82 2.22 -14.14
CA ALA A 119 -2.12 3.09 -15.08
C ALA A 119 -2.67 2.92 -16.51
N VAL A 120 -2.89 1.68 -16.95
CA VAL A 120 -3.52 1.40 -18.25
C VAL A 120 -4.93 1.98 -18.31
N VAL A 121 -5.75 1.75 -17.29
CA VAL A 121 -7.10 2.33 -17.22
C VAL A 121 -7.05 3.86 -17.28
N ALA A 122 -6.15 4.48 -16.54
CA ALA A 122 -6.01 5.94 -16.54
C ALA A 122 -5.67 6.48 -17.94
N VAL A 123 -4.79 5.80 -18.69
CA VAL A 123 -4.46 6.17 -20.09
C VAL A 123 -5.68 6.00 -21.00
N LEU A 124 -6.46 4.92 -20.85
CA LEU A 124 -7.67 4.71 -21.64
C LEU A 124 -8.71 5.78 -21.37
N VAL A 125 -8.89 6.18 -20.10
CA VAL A 125 -9.76 7.30 -19.72
C VAL A 125 -9.26 8.61 -20.33
N ALA A 126 -7.97 8.91 -20.19
CA ALA A 126 -7.38 10.15 -20.68
C ALA A 126 -7.46 10.29 -22.22
N THR A 127 -7.43 9.16 -22.93
CA THR A 127 -7.54 9.13 -24.40
C THR A 127 -8.98 8.99 -24.91
N GLY A 128 -9.97 9.02 -24.02
CA GLY A 128 -11.38 8.90 -24.38
C GLY A 128 -11.78 7.51 -24.92
N ARG A 129 -11.00 6.49 -24.61
CA ARG A 129 -11.27 5.10 -25.04
C ARG A 129 -12.05 4.31 -23.99
N MET A 130 -12.33 4.91 -22.85
CA MET A 130 -13.11 4.34 -21.75
C MET A 130 -14.02 5.38 -21.10
#